data_996b87f4a29a75466c27b47763355e03
#
_entry.id   996b87f4a29a75466c27b47763355e03
#
_cell.length_a   1.000
_cell.length_b   1.000
_cell.length_c   1.000
_cell.angle_alpha   90.00
_cell.angle_beta   90.00
_cell.angle_gamma   90.00
#
_symmetry.space_group_name_H-M   'P 1'
#
loop_
_entity.id
_entity.type
_entity.pdbx_description
1 polymer ?
#
loop_
_entity_poly.entity_id
_entity_poly.type
_entity_poly.pdbx_seq_one_letter_code
_entity_poly.pdbx_strand_id
1 'polypeptide(L)'
;MNNLIVIHIKKAKKFFKHFAKKYSEYANSYASVKLNGLPSRAEPVNTAKQVYRLRKGEVVKILYKGEGTAPMTGGKPLPGEWFRILMKDGTQGWCFSYNLAMFQMDKNGQQIGGEVIEDNSNADERFDLILTKTWYPDYYKTLISGGNIDLSRLSVNQNFVINAENELVSLNINKIHETWTYEGFTKTSSNEFTLN
;
A
#
# COMPACT_ATOMS: atom_id res chain seq x y z
N MET A 1 37.07 -32.19 18.18
CA MET A 1 36.34 -30.91 17.97
C MET A 1 36.19 -30.50 16.49
N ASN A 2 37.12 -30.83 15.61
CA ASN A 2 37.07 -30.34 14.20
C ASN A 2 35.92 -30.89 13.33
N ASN A 3 35.43 -32.11 13.59
CA ASN A 3 34.38 -32.71 12.74
C ASN A 3 33.02 -32.08 12.92
N LEU A 4 32.68 -31.59 14.12
CA LEU A 4 31.37 -30.96 14.41
C LEU A 4 31.24 -29.62 13.68
N ILE A 5 32.30 -28.82 13.66
CA ILE A 5 32.38 -27.51 12.98
C ILE A 5 32.22 -27.68 11.48
N VAL A 6 32.88 -28.68 10.88
CA VAL A 6 32.78 -28.97 9.42
C VAL A 6 31.37 -29.38 9.00
N ILE A 7 30.65 -30.14 9.83
CA ILE A 7 29.27 -30.56 9.58
C ILE A 7 28.32 -29.35 9.63
N HIS A 8 28.50 -28.44 10.60
CA HIS A 8 27.67 -27.21 10.68
C HIS A 8 27.90 -26.29 9.50
N ILE A 9 29.13 -26.10 9.05
CA ILE A 9 29.46 -25.29 7.87
C ILE A 9 28.86 -25.88 6.58
N LYS A 10 28.92 -27.20 6.40
CA LYS A 10 28.31 -27.87 5.24
C LYS A 10 26.79 -27.74 5.21
N LYS A 11 26.11 -27.88 6.38
CA LYS A 11 24.66 -27.66 6.51
C LYS A 11 24.29 -26.20 6.22
N ALA A 12 25.02 -25.24 6.75
CA ALA A 12 24.80 -23.82 6.49
C ALA A 12 24.98 -23.49 5.00
N LYS A 13 26.05 -23.95 4.35
CA LYS A 13 26.27 -23.74 2.90
C LYS A 13 25.14 -24.35 2.05
N LYS A 14 24.65 -25.55 2.38
CA LYS A 14 23.50 -26.17 1.69
C LYS A 14 22.22 -25.35 1.87
N PHE A 15 21.98 -24.85 3.09
CA PHE A 15 20.86 -24.00 3.43
C PHE A 15 20.92 -22.68 2.63
N PHE A 16 22.03 -21.95 2.65
CA PHE A 16 22.22 -20.73 1.89
C PHE A 16 22.07 -20.93 0.38
N LYS A 17 22.60 -22.03 -0.17
CA LYS A 17 22.46 -22.36 -1.59
C LYS A 17 21.00 -22.61 -1.98
N HIS A 18 20.24 -23.27 -1.13
CA HIS A 18 18.80 -23.50 -1.35
C HIS A 18 18.01 -22.19 -1.36
N PHE A 19 18.25 -21.31 -0.37
CA PHE A 19 17.61 -20.00 -0.33
C PHE A 19 18.05 -19.11 -1.49
N ALA A 20 19.34 -19.06 -1.81
CA ALA A 20 19.83 -18.29 -2.94
C ALA A 20 19.13 -18.70 -4.24
N LYS A 21 18.93 -19.99 -4.48
CA LYS A 21 18.19 -20.50 -5.64
C LYS A 21 16.72 -20.06 -5.62
N LYS A 22 16.06 -20.18 -4.46
CA LYS A 22 14.64 -19.82 -4.29
C LYS A 22 14.40 -18.35 -4.56
N TYR A 23 15.28 -17.46 -4.09
CA TYR A 23 15.15 -16.02 -4.27
C TYR A 23 15.66 -15.53 -5.61
N SER A 24 16.64 -16.21 -6.24
CA SER A 24 17.22 -15.79 -7.52
C SER A 24 16.21 -15.81 -8.66
N GLU A 25 15.25 -16.73 -8.65
CA GLU A 25 14.18 -16.81 -9.63
C GLU A 25 13.34 -15.52 -9.68
N TYR A 26 13.16 -14.88 -8.50
CA TYR A 26 12.35 -13.66 -8.35
C TYR A 26 13.19 -12.41 -8.12
N ALA A 27 14.52 -12.46 -8.39
CA ALA A 27 15.43 -11.35 -8.06
C ALA A 27 15.00 -10.01 -8.65
N ASN A 28 14.38 -10.02 -9.83
CA ASN A 28 13.91 -8.82 -10.54
C ASN A 28 12.39 -8.77 -10.69
N SER A 29 11.65 -9.63 -9.97
CA SER A 29 10.19 -9.74 -10.10
C SER A 29 9.47 -8.80 -9.15
N TYR A 30 8.53 -8.07 -9.68
CA TYR A 30 7.67 -7.12 -8.99
C TYR A 30 6.22 -7.33 -9.42
N ALA A 31 5.29 -6.71 -8.71
CA ALA A 31 3.89 -6.67 -9.13
C ALA A 31 3.26 -5.34 -8.78
N SER A 32 2.39 -4.85 -9.65
CA SER A 32 1.44 -3.77 -9.36
C SER A 32 0.10 -4.34 -8.93
N VAL A 33 -0.53 -3.71 -7.98
CA VAL A 33 -1.84 -4.09 -7.45
C VAL A 33 -2.95 -3.59 -8.37
N LYS A 34 -3.88 -4.47 -8.78
CA LYS A 34 -4.98 -4.13 -9.71
C LYS A 34 -6.18 -3.48 -9.04
N LEU A 35 -6.39 -3.73 -7.75
CA LEU A 35 -7.57 -3.28 -7.00
C LEU A 35 -7.19 -2.64 -5.67
N ASN A 36 -7.98 -1.66 -5.23
CA ASN A 36 -7.88 -1.12 -3.89
C ASN A 36 -8.26 -2.18 -2.84
N GLY A 37 -7.53 -2.15 -1.72
CA GLY A 37 -7.86 -2.97 -0.57
C GLY A 37 -7.46 -4.44 -0.69
N LEU A 38 -6.55 -4.79 -1.59
CA LEU A 38 -6.04 -6.16 -1.72
C LEU A 38 -5.31 -6.58 -0.43
N PRO A 39 -5.76 -7.64 0.26
CA PRO A 39 -5.17 -8.02 1.53
C PRO A 39 -3.82 -8.73 1.33
N SER A 40 -2.82 -8.29 2.08
CA SER A 40 -1.61 -9.06 2.36
C SER A 40 -1.78 -9.80 3.69
N ARG A 41 -1.47 -11.09 3.74
CA ARG A 41 -1.79 -11.97 4.85
C ARG A 41 -0.54 -12.52 5.53
N ALA A 42 -0.69 -12.96 6.78
CA ALA A 42 0.41 -13.58 7.54
C ALA A 42 0.81 -14.95 6.97
N GLU A 43 -0.16 -15.69 6.41
CA GLU A 43 0.00 -17.02 5.83
C GLU A 43 -0.67 -17.11 4.46
N PRO A 44 -0.26 -18.06 3.57
CA PRO A 44 -0.81 -18.18 2.22
C PRO A 44 -2.19 -18.87 2.21
N VAL A 45 -3.14 -18.34 2.95
CA VAL A 45 -4.53 -18.78 3.05
C VAL A 45 -5.45 -17.59 3.28
N ASN A 46 -6.63 -17.61 2.65
CA ASN A 46 -7.53 -16.46 2.66
C ASN A 46 -8.12 -16.13 4.05
N THR A 47 -8.13 -17.06 4.98
CA THR A 47 -8.60 -16.87 6.36
C THR A 47 -7.52 -16.37 7.32
N ALA A 48 -6.25 -16.34 6.90
CA ALA A 48 -5.15 -15.85 7.73
C ALA A 48 -5.30 -14.37 8.07
N LYS A 49 -4.69 -13.98 9.19
CA LYS A 49 -4.68 -12.58 9.63
C LYS A 49 -4.13 -11.66 8.53
N GLN A 50 -4.85 -10.58 8.25
CA GLN A 50 -4.38 -9.52 7.38
C GLN A 50 -3.27 -8.74 8.08
N VAL A 51 -2.12 -8.59 7.41
CA VAL A 51 -0.96 -7.83 7.92
C VAL A 51 -0.85 -6.47 7.27
N TYR A 52 -1.36 -6.33 6.05
CA TYR A 52 -1.35 -5.08 5.30
C TYR A 52 -2.52 -5.05 4.31
N ARG A 53 -2.92 -3.85 3.87
CA ARG A 53 -3.94 -3.64 2.85
C ARG A 53 -3.36 -2.82 1.72
N LEU A 54 -3.13 -3.48 0.59
CA LEU A 54 -2.51 -2.88 -0.59
C LEU A 54 -3.51 -2.01 -1.34
N ARG A 55 -3.01 -0.93 -1.92
CA ARG A 55 -3.78 0.01 -2.74
C ARG A 55 -3.59 -0.32 -4.22
N LYS A 56 -4.55 0.07 -5.06
CA LYS A 56 -4.41 -0.01 -6.52
C LYS A 56 -3.16 0.78 -6.96
N GLY A 57 -2.38 0.21 -7.87
CA GLY A 57 -1.14 0.81 -8.36
C GLY A 57 0.08 0.62 -7.44
N GLU A 58 -0.11 0.24 -6.18
CA GLU A 58 1.00 -0.01 -5.28
C GLU A 58 1.90 -1.11 -5.82
N VAL A 59 3.21 -0.82 -5.86
CA VAL A 59 4.23 -1.75 -6.34
C VAL A 59 4.84 -2.49 -5.18
N VAL A 60 4.85 -3.81 -5.29
CA VAL A 60 5.46 -4.71 -4.31
C VAL A 60 6.56 -5.55 -4.94
N LYS A 61 7.58 -5.87 -4.16
CA LYS A 61 8.63 -6.80 -4.55
C LYS A 61 8.18 -8.23 -4.34
N ILE A 62 8.26 -9.08 -5.34
CA ILE A 62 8.04 -10.51 -5.18
C ILE A 62 9.31 -11.15 -4.62
N LEU A 63 9.17 -11.87 -3.53
CA LEU A 63 10.28 -12.59 -2.90
C LEU A 63 10.36 -14.03 -3.38
N TYR A 64 9.27 -14.75 -3.32
CA TYR A 64 9.16 -16.12 -3.79
C TYR A 64 7.68 -16.59 -3.81
N LYS A 65 7.43 -17.66 -4.56
CA LYS A 65 6.18 -18.39 -4.59
C LYS A 65 6.09 -19.35 -3.40
N GLY A 66 4.90 -19.45 -2.81
CA GLY A 66 4.59 -20.40 -1.74
C GLY A 66 3.41 -21.30 -2.09
N GLU A 67 3.29 -22.39 -1.35
CA GLU A 67 2.12 -23.26 -1.41
C GLU A 67 1.04 -22.75 -0.45
N GLY A 68 -0.22 -22.81 -0.88
CA GLY A 68 -1.35 -22.33 -0.08
C GLY A 68 -2.69 -22.65 -0.73
N THR A 69 -3.77 -22.41 0.00
CA THR A 69 -5.13 -22.64 -0.50
C THR A 69 -5.62 -21.44 -1.30
N ALA A 70 -6.01 -21.67 -2.55
CA ALA A 70 -6.57 -20.61 -3.40
C ALA A 70 -7.86 -20.04 -2.81
N PRO A 71 -8.06 -18.70 -2.86
CA PRO A 71 -9.33 -18.10 -2.50
C PRO A 71 -10.48 -18.62 -3.39
N MET A 72 -11.66 -18.77 -2.79
CA MET A 72 -12.85 -19.24 -3.50
C MET A 72 -13.78 -18.09 -3.84
N THR A 73 -14.34 -18.11 -5.05
CA THR A 73 -15.39 -17.17 -5.48
C THR A 73 -16.48 -17.96 -6.22
N GLY A 74 -17.73 -17.82 -5.77
CA GLY A 74 -18.85 -18.56 -6.38
C GLY A 74 -18.66 -20.10 -6.34
N GLY A 75 -18.02 -20.64 -5.30
CA GLY A 75 -17.74 -22.06 -5.15
C GLY A 75 -16.59 -22.59 -6.02
N LYS A 76 -15.87 -21.74 -6.75
CA LYS A 76 -14.72 -22.12 -7.57
C LYS A 76 -13.44 -21.45 -7.08
N PRO A 77 -12.27 -22.13 -7.13
CA PRO A 77 -11.01 -21.51 -6.79
C PRO A 77 -10.64 -20.44 -7.83
N LEU A 78 -10.16 -19.30 -7.36
CA LEU A 78 -9.59 -18.27 -8.24
C LEU A 78 -8.30 -18.80 -8.88
N PRO A 79 -8.05 -18.48 -10.17
CA PRO A 79 -6.79 -18.80 -10.80
C PRO A 79 -5.67 -17.93 -10.22
N GLY A 80 -4.52 -18.53 -9.94
CA GLY A 80 -3.35 -17.81 -9.42
C GLY A 80 -2.59 -18.58 -8.37
N GLU A 81 -1.62 -17.90 -7.77
CA GLU A 81 -0.66 -18.48 -6.86
C GLU A 81 -0.39 -17.52 -5.68
N TRP A 82 0.09 -18.06 -4.57
CA TRP A 82 0.51 -17.28 -3.43
C TRP A 82 1.95 -16.85 -3.57
N PHE A 83 2.20 -15.53 -3.44
CA PHE A 83 3.54 -14.95 -3.41
C PHE A 83 3.83 -14.32 -2.07
N ARG A 84 5.03 -14.58 -1.55
CA ARG A 84 5.61 -13.78 -0.48
C ARG A 84 6.06 -12.46 -1.08
N ILE A 85 5.55 -11.35 -0.55
CA ILE A 85 5.82 -10.00 -1.04
C ILE A 85 6.47 -9.15 0.04
N LEU A 86 7.21 -8.13 -0.41
CA LEU A 86 7.80 -7.09 0.43
C LEU A 86 7.27 -5.75 -0.04
N MET A 87 6.67 -5.00 0.86
CA MET A 87 6.17 -3.64 0.66
C MET A 87 7.28 -2.60 0.83
N LYS A 88 7.04 -1.36 0.42
CA LYS A 88 8.00 -0.24 0.51
C LYS A 88 8.44 0.07 1.94
N ASP A 89 7.57 -0.13 2.92
CA ASP A 89 7.84 0.09 4.35
C ASP A 89 8.63 -1.05 5.03
N GLY A 90 9.03 -2.08 4.27
CA GLY A 90 9.72 -3.26 4.78
C GLY A 90 8.79 -4.35 5.32
N THR A 91 7.49 -4.12 5.40
CA THR A 91 6.51 -5.13 5.80
C THR A 91 6.48 -6.27 4.79
N GLN A 92 6.35 -7.50 5.28
CA GLN A 92 6.25 -8.69 4.44
C GLN A 92 4.94 -9.41 4.71
N GLY A 93 4.34 -9.94 3.64
CA GLY A 93 3.12 -10.73 3.75
C GLY A 93 2.93 -11.68 2.57
N TRP A 94 1.81 -12.39 2.56
CA TRP A 94 1.39 -13.25 1.48
C TRP A 94 0.27 -12.61 0.70
N CYS A 95 0.39 -12.55 -0.61
CA CYS A 95 -0.62 -12.04 -1.50
C CYS A 95 -0.94 -13.06 -2.60
N PHE A 96 -2.23 -13.19 -2.93
CA PHE A 96 -2.66 -14.05 -4.03
C PHE A 96 -2.59 -13.29 -5.34
N SER A 97 -2.04 -13.91 -6.38
CA SER A 97 -1.65 -13.21 -7.62
C SER A 97 -2.80 -12.78 -8.53
N TYR A 98 -4.03 -13.23 -8.30
CA TYR A 98 -5.18 -12.92 -9.15
C TYR A 98 -5.35 -11.42 -9.45
N ASN A 99 -5.13 -10.59 -8.43
CA ASN A 99 -5.21 -9.14 -8.55
C ASN A 99 -3.84 -8.43 -8.55
N LEU A 100 -2.81 -9.13 -9.02
CA LEU A 100 -1.47 -8.61 -9.23
C LEU A 100 -1.13 -8.61 -10.71
N ALA A 101 -0.58 -7.52 -11.22
CA ALA A 101 0.07 -7.44 -12.52
C ALA A 101 1.57 -7.65 -12.31
N MET A 102 2.07 -8.81 -12.72
CA MET A 102 3.48 -9.18 -12.56
C MET A 102 4.33 -8.51 -13.65
N PHE A 103 5.49 -8.00 -13.27
CA PHE A 103 6.48 -7.45 -14.18
C PHE A 103 7.91 -7.66 -13.65
N GLN A 104 8.90 -7.35 -14.47
CA GLN A 104 10.30 -7.36 -14.06
C GLN A 104 10.88 -5.95 -14.09
N MET A 105 11.87 -5.68 -13.28
CA MET A 105 12.70 -4.47 -13.36
C MET A 105 14.08 -4.80 -13.87
N ASP A 106 14.62 -3.93 -14.71
CA ASP A 106 16.02 -3.99 -15.14
C ASP A 106 16.96 -3.45 -14.04
N LYS A 107 18.27 -3.44 -14.33
CA LYS A 107 19.30 -2.91 -13.42
C LYS A 107 19.20 -1.39 -13.20
N ASN A 108 18.49 -0.67 -14.06
CA ASN A 108 18.28 0.76 -13.99
C ASN A 108 16.96 1.13 -13.30
N GLY A 109 16.19 0.13 -12.84
CA GLY A 109 14.88 0.33 -12.21
C GLY A 109 13.76 0.58 -13.22
N GLN A 110 13.96 0.27 -14.52
CA GLN A 110 12.93 0.38 -15.54
C GLN A 110 12.12 -0.91 -15.61
N GLN A 111 10.80 -0.76 -15.76
CA GLN A 111 9.90 -1.89 -15.92
C GLN A 111 10.11 -2.58 -17.27
N ILE A 112 10.28 -3.90 -17.25
CA ILE A 112 10.34 -4.75 -18.43
C ILE A 112 9.13 -5.69 -18.42
N GLY A 113 8.31 -5.60 -19.47
CA GLY A 113 7.13 -6.45 -19.63
C GLY A 113 6.06 -6.23 -18.57
N GLY A 114 5.03 -7.07 -18.62
CA GLY A 114 3.88 -6.97 -17.73
C GLY A 114 2.88 -5.91 -18.20
N GLU A 115 1.69 -5.97 -17.60
CA GLU A 115 0.65 -4.96 -17.76
C GLU A 115 1.07 -3.73 -16.95
N VAL A 116 1.19 -2.57 -17.60
CA VAL A 116 1.35 -1.30 -16.89
C VAL A 116 0.00 -0.97 -16.30
N ILE A 117 -0.14 -1.18 -15.01
CA ILE A 117 -1.23 -0.58 -14.27
C ILE A 117 -0.78 0.84 -14.02
N GLU A 118 -1.33 1.76 -14.78
CA GLU A 118 -1.14 3.17 -14.49
C GLU A 118 -1.59 3.38 -13.05
N ASP A 119 -0.60 3.67 -12.22
CA ASP A 119 -0.83 4.21 -10.90
C ASP A 119 -1.37 5.63 -11.12
N ASN A 120 -2.70 5.73 -11.27
CA ASN A 120 -3.38 7.02 -11.21
C ASN A 120 -3.34 7.60 -9.79
N SER A 121 -2.89 6.85 -8.81
CA SER A 121 -2.36 7.38 -7.59
C SER A 121 -0.93 7.85 -7.90
N ASN A 122 -0.77 9.05 -8.44
CA ASN A 122 0.41 9.82 -8.15
C ASN A 122 0.50 9.80 -6.62
N ALA A 123 1.34 8.92 -6.08
CA ALA A 123 1.69 8.89 -4.67
C ALA A 123 2.51 10.15 -4.39
N ASP A 124 1.84 11.30 -4.54
CA ASP A 124 2.30 12.53 -4.00
C ASP A 124 2.07 12.39 -2.50
N GLU A 125 3.16 12.25 -1.74
CA GLU A 125 3.11 12.20 -0.27
C GLU A 125 2.27 13.35 0.30
N ARG A 126 2.17 14.47 -0.42
CA ARG A 126 1.30 15.59 -0.10
C ARG A 126 -0.18 15.26 -0.24
N PHE A 127 -0.53 14.44 -1.25
CA PHE A 127 -1.92 14.03 -1.45
C PHE A 127 -2.36 13.04 -0.38
N ASP A 128 -1.52 12.06 -0.04
CA ASP A 128 -1.75 11.17 1.10
C ASP A 128 -1.92 11.97 2.41
N LEU A 129 -1.15 13.05 2.57
CA LEU A 129 -1.28 13.95 3.70
C LEU A 129 -2.63 14.68 3.71
N ILE A 130 -3.13 15.12 2.53
CA ILE A 130 -4.44 15.76 2.40
C ILE A 130 -5.57 14.79 2.73
N LEU A 131 -5.48 13.55 2.26
CA LEU A 131 -6.50 12.51 2.48
C LEU A 131 -6.57 12.01 3.93
N THR A 132 -5.50 12.15 4.70
CA THR A 132 -5.40 11.58 6.05
C THR A 132 -5.61 12.59 7.17
N LYS A 133 -5.64 13.89 6.87
CA LYS A 133 -5.71 14.94 7.87
C LYS A 133 -6.99 15.75 7.78
N THR A 134 -7.43 16.23 8.95
CA THR A 134 -8.42 17.29 9.05
C THR A 134 -7.72 18.63 8.90
N TRP A 135 -8.22 19.45 7.98
CA TRP A 135 -7.68 20.77 7.69
C TRP A 135 -8.51 21.86 8.38
N TYR A 136 -7.79 22.77 9.03
CA TYR A 136 -8.38 23.88 9.74
C TYR A 136 -7.94 25.22 9.13
N PRO A 137 -8.73 26.30 9.27
CA PRO A 137 -8.34 27.62 8.80
C PRO A 137 -7.00 28.09 9.40
N ASP A 138 -6.21 28.84 8.64
CA ASP A 138 -4.87 29.29 9.06
C ASP A 138 -4.85 30.13 10.34
N TYR A 139 -5.91 30.85 10.62
CA TYR A 139 -5.99 31.64 11.86
C TYR A 139 -5.96 30.77 13.12
N TYR A 140 -6.24 29.47 13.04
CA TYR A 140 -6.09 28.54 14.17
C TYR A 140 -4.65 28.45 14.65
N LYS A 141 -3.67 28.53 13.73
CA LYS A 141 -2.24 28.57 14.11
C LYS A 141 -1.95 29.76 15.02
N THR A 142 -2.49 30.94 14.68
CA THR A 142 -2.31 32.16 15.45
C THR A 142 -2.98 32.07 16.81
N LEU A 143 -4.17 31.49 16.89
CA LEU A 143 -4.89 31.30 18.16
C LEU A 143 -4.17 30.35 19.11
N ILE A 144 -3.55 29.30 18.58
CA ILE A 144 -2.83 28.29 19.38
C ILE A 144 -1.44 28.80 19.79
N SER A 145 -0.71 29.47 18.90
CA SER A 145 0.66 29.95 19.15
C SER A 145 0.73 31.17 20.07
N GLY A 146 -0.38 31.91 20.23
CA GLY A 146 -0.43 33.12 21.06
C GLY A 146 -0.50 32.87 22.57
N GLY A 147 -0.50 31.63 23.04
CA GLY A 147 -0.48 31.27 24.46
C GLY A 147 -1.80 31.47 25.19
N ASN A 148 -2.71 32.27 24.66
CA ASN A 148 -4.08 32.45 25.18
C ASN A 148 -5.06 31.88 24.15
N ILE A 149 -5.55 30.68 24.40
CA ILE A 149 -6.51 30.02 23.51
C ILE A 149 -7.91 30.58 23.81
N ASP A 150 -8.44 31.38 22.90
CA ASP A 150 -9.82 31.85 22.96
C ASP A 150 -10.73 30.73 22.39
N LEU A 151 -11.31 29.95 23.29
CA LEU A 151 -12.21 28.85 22.95
C LEU A 151 -13.48 29.29 22.22
N SER A 152 -13.88 30.57 22.36
CA SER A 152 -15.05 31.10 21.65
C SER A 152 -14.81 31.23 20.13
N ARG A 153 -13.53 31.32 19.72
CA ARG A 153 -13.10 31.43 18.34
C ARG A 153 -12.60 30.11 17.75
N LEU A 154 -12.42 29.07 18.57
CA LEU A 154 -12.11 27.73 18.15
C LEU A 154 -13.42 26.95 18.01
N SER A 155 -13.78 26.64 16.77
CA SER A 155 -14.93 25.78 16.49
C SER A 155 -14.45 24.53 15.78
N VAL A 156 -14.70 23.37 16.36
CA VAL A 156 -14.44 22.06 15.73
C VAL A 156 -15.23 21.89 14.43
N ASN A 157 -16.24 22.73 14.21
CA ASN A 157 -17.09 22.74 13.02
C ASN A 157 -16.55 23.64 11.90
N GLN A 158 -15.31 24.12 12.00
CA GLN A 158 -14.63 24.85 10.92
C GLN A 158 -13.46 24.01 10.41
N ASN A 159 -13.75 23.12 9.51
CA ASN A 159 -12.77 22.18 8.97
C ASN A 159 -13.09 21.74 7.54
N PHE A 160 -12.09 21.18 6.91
CA PHE A 160 -12.19 20.44 5.66
C PHE A 160 -11.61 19.05 5.88
N VAL A 161 -12.37 18.03 5.52
CA VAL A 161 -12.02 16.62 5.70
C VAL A 161 -12.28 15.86 4.43
N ILE A 162 -11.33 15.05 4.01
CA ILE A 162 -11.53 14.04 2.97
C ILE A 162 -11.55 12.68 3.65
N ASN A 163 -12.66 11.96 3.52
CA ASN A 163 -12.81 10.59 4.00
C ASN A 163 -12.61 9.64 2.83
N ALA A 164 -11.38 9.14 2.67
CA ALA A 164 -11.03 8.26 1.58
C ALA A 164 -11.69 6.85 1.67
N GLU A 165 -12.17 6.45 2.85
CA GLU A 165 -12.84 5.15 3.00
C GLU A 165 -14.26 5.17 2.42
N ASN A 166 -14.93 6.31 2.55
CA ASN A 166 -16.32 6.50 2.12
C ASN A 166 -16.44 7.35 0.84
N GLU A 167 -15.30 7.76 0.26
CA GLU A 167 -15.26 8.63 -0.93
C GLU A 167 -16.06 9.93 -0.73
N LEU A 168 -15.94 10.52 0.47
CA LEU A 168 -16.67 11.72 0.88
C LEU A 168 -15.72 12.87 1.18
N VAL A 169 -16.13 14.07 0.77
CA VAL A 169 -15.51 15.34 1.16
C VAL A 169 -16.49 16.15 1.97
N SER A 170 -16.05 16.66 3.11
CA SER A 170 -16.87 17.51 3.99
C SER A 170 -16.19 18.86 4.21
N LEU A 171 -16.91 19.91 3.96
CA LEU A 171 -16.51 21.28 4.27
C LEU A 171 -17.46 21.87 5.32
N ASN A 172 -16.91 22.28 6.44
CA ASN A 172 -17.63 22.95 7.50
C ASN A 172 -17.03 24.35 7.72
N ILE A 173 -17.77 25.39 7.41
CA ILE A 173 -17.37 26.77 7.63
C ILE A 173 -18.57 27.56 8.18
N ASN A 174 -18.52 27.95 9.43
CA ASN A 174 -19.61 28.68 10.10
C ASN A 174 -20.97 27.98 9.98
N LYS A 175 -21.87 28.50 9.14
CA LYS A 175 -23.21 27.96 8.88
C LYS A 175 -23.27 27.10 7.63
N ILE A 176 -22.15 26.96 6.90
CA ILE A 176 -22.08 26.16 5.67
C ILE A 176 -21.59 24.78 6.07
N HIS A 177 -22.40 23.77 5.77
CA HIS A 177 -22.08 22.37 5.96
C HIS A 177 -22.37 21.66 4.63
N GLU A 178 -21.32 21.39 3.86
CA GLU A 178 -21.43 20.76 2.55
C GLU A 178 -20.72 19.42 2.57
N THR A 179 -21.30 18.44 1.91
CA THR A 179 -20.70 17.10 1.76
C THR A 179 -20.92 16.64 0.34
N TRP A 180 -19.84 16.19 -0.29
CA TRP A 180 -19.84 15.67 -1.66
C TRP A 180 -19.24 14.28 -1.71
N THR A 181 -19.73 13.46 -2.63
CA THR A 181 -19.05 12.22 -3.04
C THR A 181 -18.05 12.52 -4.13
N TYR A 182 -16.98 11.73 -4.23
CA TYR A 182 -16.03 11.79 -5.32
C TYR A 182 -15.67 10.37 -5.78
N GLU A 183 -15.43 10.18 -7.08
CA GLU A 183 -15.06 8.88 -7.66
C GLU A 183 -13.55 8.71 -7.82
N GLY A 184 -12.80 9.80 -7.73
CA GLY A 184 -11.36 9.79 -7.87
C GLY A 184 -10.76 11.19 -7.78
N PHE A 185 -9.47 11.30 -8.03
CA PHE A 185 -8.78 12.58 -8.09
C PHE A 185 -7.81 12.63 -9.27
N THR A 186 -7.59 13.83 -9.77
CA THR A 186 -6.63 14.10 -10.83
C THR A 186 -5.69 15.21 -10.38
N LYS A 187 -4.37 15.00 -10.53
CA LYS A 187 -3.38 16.03 -10.29
C LYS A 187 -3.31 16.96 -11.48
N THR A 188 -3.68 18.21 -11.30
CA THR A 188 -3.69 19.24 -12.36
C THR A 188 -2.34 19.95 -12.44
N SER A 189 -1.68 20.16 -11.31
CA SER A 189 -0.35 20.76 -11.24
C SER A 189 0.42 20.28 -9.99
N SER A 190 1.61 20.80 -9.74
CA SER A 190 2.40 20.44 -8.55
C SER A 190 1.70 20.71 -7.21
N ASN A 191 0.73 21.64 -7.18
CA ASN A 191 0.04 22.07 -5.96
C ASN A 191 -1.50 22.06 -6.10
N GLU A 192 -2.03 21.45 -7.15
CA GLU A 192 -3.46 21.46 -7.45
C GLU A 192 -3.96 20.05 -7.79
N PHE A 193 -5.03 19.67 -7.14
CA PHE A 193 -5.72 18.40 -7.34
C PHE A 193 -7.19 18.68 -7.57
N THR A 194 -7.81 17.93 -8.47
CA THR A 194 -9.23 17.94 -8.72
C THR A 194 -9.83 16.65 -8.21
N LEU A 195 -10.89 16.74 -7.43
CA LEU A 195 -11.74 15.61 -7.04
C LEU A 195 -12.84 15.51 -8.11
N ASN A 196 -13.04 14.32 -8.68
CA ASN A 196 -13.99 14.04 -9.76
C ASN A 196 -15.21 13.31 -9.21
#